data_e1c77d55eacf55eba2aa7f65ea69551e
#
_entry.id   e1c77d55eacf55eba2aa7f65ea69551e
#
_cell.length_a   1.000
_cell.length_b   1.000
_cell.length_c   1.000
_cell.angle_alpha   90.00
_cell.angle_beta   90.00
_cell.angle_gamma   90.00
#
_symmetry.space_group_name_H-M   'P 1'
#
loop_
_entity.id
_entity.type
_entity.pdbx_description
1 polymer ?
#
loop_
_entity_poly.entity_id
_entity_poly.type
_entity_poly.pdbx_seq_one_letter_code
_entity_poly.pdbx_strand_id
1 'polypeptide(L)'
;MFSPREAVKKYLESIGFHNPNYLSNQPFIPSEREIREVQDFIRRLKSKVTNFYYANGIPVKVYEVGSTAKGTFVRGDFDVDIYVLTYDPERAFKLAKYLFPQGKQKFGALLIWHFIENHFDVDLVFAHPESIKTETLKHTPFFRRYLTPEMKHEVAKAKAFFKTRGVYSAEIGGITGVAIEELIRRYKTLDNVCRYLASCKEKPFIQDPVVSKPRNLLASIIPKRWKQIQEACREYLQTRKIRYKPFSEEDFRRRYWSYMILEFNRRLDKATDFFTARSITLHAANFLRNFEPECRFDYDVFVTGKKILIAIDAQPKRLTETKKICIHSRFEKAIEKFILEHPNAYREGEYICAYVKRKFTNPLEAYANEIIKRMKERGYDLI
;
A
#
# COMPACT_ATOMS: atom_id res chain seq x y z
N MET A 1 -45.40 -12.50 20.87
CA MET A 1 -44.39 -11.44 21.18
C MET A 1 -43.02 -12.04 20.99
N PHE A 2 -42.24 -11.48 20.09
CA PHE A 2 -40.84 -11.92 19.93
C PHE A 2 -40.00 -11.44 21.12
N SER A 3 -39.08 -12.26 21.58
CA SER A 3 -38.11 -11.82 22.59
C SER A 3 -37.23 -10.67 22.03
N PRO A 4 -36.71 -9.77 22.87
CA PRO A 4 -35.80 -8.72 22.40
C PRO A 4 -34.61 -9.26 21.58
N ARG A 5 -34.12 -10.49 21.88
CA ARG A 5 -33.10 -11.20 21.13
C ARG A 5 -33.56 -11.61 19.72
N GLU A 6 -34.79 -12.07 19.57
CA GLU A 6 -35.33 -12.46 18.25
C GLU A 6 -35.63 -11.25 17.37
N ALA A 7 -36.08 -10.14 17.98
CA ALA A 7 -36.28 -8.87 17.25
C ALA A 7 -34.94 -8.31 16.71
N VAL A 8 -33.90 -8.34 17.53
CA VAL A 8 -32.54 -7.96 17.13
C VAL A 8 -31.99 -8.91 16.04
N LYS A 9 -32.23 -10.22 16.17
CA LYS A 9 -31.82 -11.21 15.17
C LYS A 9 -32.52 -10.97 13.81
N LYS A 10 -33.84 -10.77 13.80
CA LYS A 10 -34.62 -10.44 12.59
C LYS A 10 -34.19 -9.11 11.95
N TYR A 11 -33.93 -8.10 12.79
CA TYR A 11 -33.40 -6.82 12.29
C TYR A 11 -32.02 -6.99 11.65
N LEU A 12 -31.11 -7.73 12.28
CA LEU A 12 -29.77 -8.03 11.73
C LEU A 12 -29.88 -8.83 10.42
N GLU A 13 -30.77 -9.80 10.32
CA GLU A 13 -31.05 -10.55 9.09
C GLU A 13 -31.64 -9.66 7.99
N SER A 14 -32.53 -8.72 8.32
CA SER A 14 -33.15 -7.81 7.36
C SER A 14 -32.19 -6.79 6.73
N ILE A 15 -31.10 -6.46 7.45
CA ILE A 15 -30.03 -5.58 6.96
C ILE A 15 -28.84 -6.36 6.38
N GLY A 16 -29.00 -7.68 6.15
CA GLY A 16 -27.96 -8.54 5.57
C GLY A 16 -26.92 -9.04 6.59
N PHE A 17 -27.17 -8.87 7.86
CA PHE A 17 -26.38 -9.47 8.94
C PHE A 17 -26.83 -10.93 9.13
N HIS A 18 -26.15 -11.82 8.47
CA HIS A 18 -26.29 -13.25 8.75
C HIS A 18 -25.68 -13.56 10.13
N ASN A 19 -26.38 -14.41 10.87
CA ASN A 19 -26.10 -15.00 12.19
C ASN A 19 -24.69 -14.69 12.76
N PRO A 20 -24.58 -14.05 13.96
CA PRO A 20 -23.28 -13.78 14.63
C PRO A 20 -22.38 -15.01 14.77
N ASN A 21 -22.96 -16.21 14.92
CA ASN A 21 -22.21 -17.48 14.92
C ASN A 21 -21.61 -17.83 13.57
N TYR A 22 -22.14 -17.30 12.45
CA TYR A 22 -21.59 -17.50 11.12
C TYR A 22 -20.31 -16.67 10.90
N LEU A 23 -20.23 -15.46 11.48
CA LEU A 23 -19.06 -14.61 11.42
C LEU A 23 -17.89 -15.17 12.22
N SER A 24 -18.16 -15.80 13.38
CA SER A 24 -17.11 -16.40 14.24
C SER A 24 -16.39 -17.60 13.60
N ASN A 25 -16.99 -18.23 12.60
CA ASN A 25 -16.41 -19.38 11.87
C ASN A 25 -15.65 -18.98 10.60
N GLN A 26 -15.55 -17.70 10.27
CA GLN A 26 -14.77 -17.26 9.12
C GLN A 26 -13.27 -17.37 9.43
N PRO A 27 -12.46 -18.00 8.55
CA PRO A 27 -11.06 -18.31 8.85
C PRO A 27 -10.16 -17.08 9.04
N PHE A 28 -10.62 -15.90 8.65
CA PHE A 28 -9.90 -14.62 8.80
C PHE A 28 -10.32 -13.80 10.03
N ILE A 29 -11.41 -14.19 10.73
CA ILE A 29 -11.85 -13.51 11.94
C ILE A 29 -11.19 -14.20 13.15
N PRO A 30 -10.47 -13.44 14.01
CA PRO A 30 -9.88 -14.02 15.20
C PRO A 30 -10.97 -14.47 16.19
N SER A 31 -10.78 -15.64 16.80
CA SER A 31 -11.63 -16.12 17.88
C SER A 31 -11.44 -15.29 19.16
N GLU A 32 -12.39 -15.33 20.06
CA GLU A 32 -12.25 -14.67 21.37
C GLU A 32 -11.03 -15.18 22.17
N ARG A 33 -10.67 -16.46 21.99
CA ARG A 33 -9.48 -17.04 22.60
C ARG A 33 -8.21 -16.38 22.05
N GLU A 34 -8.08 -16.26 20.74
CA GLU A 34 -6.94 -15.60 20.08
C GLU A 34 -6.85 -14.12 20.46
N ILE A 35 -8.00 -13.43 20.55
CA ILE A 35 -8.03 -12.03 21.01
C ILE A 35 -7.48 -11.93 22.44
N ARG A 36 -7.89 -12.81 23.34
CA ARG A 36 -7.37 -12.85 24.73
C ARG A 36 -5.89 -13.15 24.77
N GLU A 37 -5.42 -14.16 24.03
CA GLU A 37 -3.98 -14.52 23.95
C GLU A 37 -3.12 -13.32 23.51
N VAL A 38 -3.56 -12.61 22.47
CA VAL A 38 -2.87 -11.39 21.97
C VAL A 38 -2.87 -10.29 23.05
N GLN A 39 -3.99 -10.05 23.71
CA GLN A 39 -4.09 -9.01 24.76
C GLN A 39 -3.22 -9.33 25.97
N ASP A 40 -3.16 -10.60 26.39
CA ASP A 40 -2.32 -11.04 27.49
C ASP A 40 -0.83 -10.94 27.14
N PHE A 41 -0.47 -11.27 25.90
CA PHE A 41 0.87 -11.08 25.40
C PHE A 41 1.26 -9.59 25.40
N ILE A 42 0.43 -8.71 24.86
CA ILE A 42 0.67 -7.26 24.84
C ILE A 42 0.85 -6.71 26.27
N ARG A 43 0.04 -7.16 27.21
CA ARG A 43 0.14 -6.72 28.62
C ARG A 43 1.50 -7.09 29.22
N ARG A 44 1.94 -8.35 29.06
CA ARG A 44 3.26 -8.81 29.52
C ARG A 44 4.39 -8.06 28.84
N LEU A 45 4.30 -7.88 27.53
CA LEU A 45 5.30 -7.15 26.76
C LEU A 45 5.45 -5.70 27.21
N LYS A 46 4.35 -4.99 27.41
CA LYS A 46 4.37 -3.60 27.92
C LYS A 46 5.05 -3.51 29.26
N SER A 47 4.74 -4.42 30.20
CA SER A 47 5.40 -4.45 31.53
C SER A 47 6.91 -4.73 31.39
N LYS A 48 7.29 -5.72 30.58
CA LYS A 48 8.70 -6.06 30.29
C LYS A 48 9.48 -4.86 29.73
N VAL A 49 8.93 -4.19 28.73
CA VAL A 49 9.53 -2.99 28.11
C VAL A 49 9.64 -1.86 29.11
N THR A 50 8.55 -1.54 29.83
CA THR A 50 8.55 -0.46 30.83
C THR A 50 9.61 -0.68 31.91
N ASN A 51 9.64 -1.87 32.51
CA ASN A 51 10.57 -2.19 33.60
C ASN A 51 12.05 -2.12 33.14
N PHE A 52 12.34 -2.62 31.93
CA PHE A 52 13.69 -2.57 31.38
C PHE A 52 14.19 -1.14 31.22
N TYR A 53 13.41 -0.26 30.61
CA TYR A 53 13.84 1.13 30.39
C TYR A 53 13.93 1.92 31.68
N TYR A 54 13.02 1.74 32.64
CA TYR A 54 13.15 2.35 33.96
C TYR A 54 14.38 1.90 34.70
N ALA A 55 14.72 0.61 34.66
CA ALA A 55 15.93 0.07 35.25
C ALA A 55 17.23 0.65 34.62
N ASN A 56 17.16 1.10 33.37
CA ASN A 56 18.26 1.75 32.65
C ASN A 56 18.20 3.29 32.70
N GLY A 57 17.40 3.86 33.61
CA GLY A 57 17.28 5.31 33.80
C GLY A 57 16.64 6.06 32.64
N ILE A 58 15.81 5.40 31.87
CA ILE A 58 15.09 6.03 30.76
C ILE A 58 13.59 6.00 31.06
N PRO A 59 12.95 7.15 31.39
CA PRO A 59 11.51 7.25 31.53
C PRO A 59 10.82 7.01 30.21
N VAL A 60 9.87 6.07 30.20
CA VAL A 60 9.08 5.73 29.00
C VAL A 60 7.59 5.69 29.29
N LYS A 61 6.78 6.02 28.29
CA LYS A 61 5.36 5.69 28.22
C LYS A 61 5.13 4.70 27.09
N VAL A 62 4.56 3.53 27.42
CA VAL A 62 4.39 2.42 26.47
C VAL A 62 2.93 2.28 26.07
N TYR A 63 2.65 2.45 24.79
CA TYR A 63 1.31 2.38 24.21
C TYR A 63 1.18 1.23 23.21
N GLU A 64 0.10 0.50 23.32
CA GLU A 64 -0.33 -0.43 22.29
C GLU A 64 -1.08 0.33 21.20
N VAL A 65 -0.79 0.02 19.96
CA VAL A 65 -1.44 0.63 18.80
C VAL A 65 -1.76 -0.43 17.73
N GLY A 66 -2.13 0.00 16.54
CA GLY A 66 -2.34 -0.91 15.43
C GLY A 66 -3.67 -1.69 15.53
N SER A 67 -3.74 -2.75 14.75
CA SER A 67 -4.96 -3.56 14.60
C SER A 67 -5.23 -4.45 15.80
N THR A 68 -4.19 -4.97 16.44
CA THR A 68 -4.28 -5.83 17.63
C THR A 68 -4.84 -5.07 18.82
N ALA A 69 -4.36 -3.83 19.03
CA ALA A 69 -4.86 -2.95 20.08
C ALA A 69 -6.34 -2.60 19.90
N LYS A 70 -6.83 -2.49 18.67
CA LYS A 70 -8.22 -2.14 18.36
C LYS A 70 -9.15 -3.35 18.27
N GLY A 71 -8.60 -4.57 18.19
CA GLY A 71 -9.35 -5.80 17.94
C GLY A 71 -9.89 -5.88 16.51
N THR A 72 -9.14 -5.32 15.53
CA THR A 72 -9.52 -5.27 14.12
C THR A 72 -8.52 -6.01 13.22
N PHE A 73 -7.72 -6.90 13.80
CA PHE A 73 -6.72 -7.68 13.07
C PHE A 73 -7.32 -8.86 12.32
N VAL A 74 -6.59 -9.36 11.33
CA VAL A 74 -6.94 -10.56 10.57
C VAL A 74 -6.23 -11.76 11.20
N ARG A 75 -6.94 -12.87 11.41
CA ARG A 75 -6.36 -14.10 11.96
C ARG A 75 -5.15 -14.55 11.15
N GLY A 76 -4.03 -14.81 11.84
CA GLY A 76 -2.79 -15.33 11.22
C GLY A 76 -2.05 -14.36 10.31
N ASP A 77 -2.48 -13.07 10.25
CA ASP A 77 -1.86 -12.06 9.40
C ASP A 77 -1.93 -10.68 10.08
N PHE A 78 -1.19 -10.53 11.18
CA PHE A 78 -1.12 -9.31 11.98
C PHE A 78 0.21 -9.16 12.70
N ASP A 79 0.59 -7.90 12.98
CA ASP A 79 1.73 -7.52 13.80
C ASP A 79 1.24 -6.91 15.11
N VAL A 80 2.08 -6.97 16.15
CA VAL A 80 1.85 -6.28 17.43
C VAL A 80 2.66 -5.00 17.44
N ASP A 81 1.99 -3.86 17.35
CA ASP A 81 2.61 -2.54 17.32
C ASP A 81 2.64 -1.92 18.73
N ILE A 82 3.83 -1.61 19.23
CA ILE A 82 4.04 -0.96 20.53
C ILE A 82 4.82 0.34 20.33
N TYR A 83 4.26 1.46 20.76
CA TYR A 83 4.96 2.75 20.81
C TYR A 83 5.61 2.96 22.18
N VAL A 84 6.90 3.25 22.16
CA VAL A 84 7.73 3.61 23.32
C VAL A 84 8.03 5.10 23.21
N LEU A 85 7.28 5.91 23.96
CA LEU A 85 7.49 7.36 23.98
C LEU A 85 8.49 7.72 25.06
N THR A 86 9.52 8.46 24.67
CA THR A 86 10.58 8.97 25.55
C THR A 86 11.17 10.24 24.98
N TYR A 87 11.78 11.07 25.83
CA TYR A 87 12.49 12.28 25.41
C TYR A 87 13.85 11.98 24.74
N ASP A 88 14.37 10.73 24.88
CA ASP A 88 15.57 10.26 24.19
C ASP A 88 15.28 8.95 23.43
N PRO A 89 14.56 9.03 22.29
CA PRO A 89 14.18 7.85 21.52
C PRO A 89 15.37 7.13 20.88
N GLU A 90 16.47 7.82 20.55
CA GLU A 90 17.65 7.20 19.95
C GLU A 90 18.40 6.33 20.97
N ARG A 91 18.59 6.82 22.20
CA ARG A 91 19.19 6.04 23.26
C ARG A 91 18.33 4.83 23.61
N ALA A 92 17.02 5.03 23.74
CA ALA A 92 16.10 3.93 24.01
C ALA A 92 16.14 2.89 22.88
N PHE A 93 16.15 3.31 21.61
CA PHE A 93 16.27 2.43 20.46
C PHE A 93 17.58 1.61 20.49
N LYS A 94 18.72 2.23 20.78
CA LYS A 94 20.01 1.54 20.89
C LYS A 94 20.02 0.46 21.98
N LEU A 95 19.24 0.63 23.04
CA LEU A 95 19.11 -0.35 24.11
C LEU A 95 18.16 -1.51 23.79
N ALA A 96 17.29 -1.37 22.79
CA ALA A 96 16.33 -2.41 22.41
C ALA A 96 17.00 -3.76 22.08
N LYS A 97 18.22 -3.74 21.51
CA LYS A 97 19.02 -4.94 21.22
C LYS A 97 19.40 -5.76 22.43
N TYR A 98 19.48 -5.15 23.62
CA TYR A 98 19.80 -5.85 24.88
C TYR A 98 18.54 -6.48 25.47
N LEU A 99 17.37 -5.88 25.26
CA LEU A 99 16.09 -6.44 25.70
C LEU A 99 15.60 -7.56 24.78
N PHE A 100 15.81 -7.40 23.47
CA PHE A 100 15.40 -8.33 22.41
C PHE A 100 16.55 -8.55 21.41
N PRO A 101 17.58 -9.35 21.79
CA PRO A 101 18.79 -9.54 20.97
C PRO A 101 18.53 -10.23 19.63
N GLN A 102 17.44 -10.99 19.52
CA GLN A 102 17.00 -11.61 18.27
C GLN A 102 16.37 -10.63 17.26
N GLY A 103 16.15 -9.38 17.69
CA GLY A 103 15.51 -8.37 16.86
C GLY A 103 16.48 -7.73 15.85
N LYS A 104 15.87 -6.98 14.93
CA LYS A 104 16.57 -6.18 13.92
C LYS A 104 15.91 -4.83 13.72
N GLN A 105 16.68 -3.86 13.27
CA GLN A 105 16.16 -2.57 12.85
C GLN A 105 15.35 -2.72 11.56
N LYS A 106 14.13 -2.18 11.54
CA LYS A 106 13.40 -1.91 10.28
C LYS A 106 13.82 -0.53 9.75
N PHE A 107 14.11 -0.48 8.45
CA PHE A 107 14.41 0.80 7.80
C PHE A 107 13.10 1.57 7.53
N GLY A 108 13.12 2.87 7.77
CA GLY A 108 11.98 3.75 7.58
C GLY A 108 12.17 5.10 8.27
N ALA A 109 11.12 5.93 8.22
CA ALA A 109 11.13 7.26 8.85
C ALA A 109 11.00 7.22 10.38
N LEU A 110 10.83 6.03 10.98
CA LEU A 110 10.70 5.79 12.42
C LEU A 110 11.82 4.88 12.90
N LEU A 111 12.19 5.00 14.16
CA LEU A 111 13.09 4.07 14.84
C LEU A 111 12.26 2.85 15.25
N ILE A 112 12.35 1.76 14.48
CA ILE A 112 11.59 0.55 14.69
C ILE A 112 12.51 -0.62 14.96
N TRP A 113 12.34 -1.27 16.12
CA TRP A 113 12.98 -2.54 16.46
C TRP A 113 11.99 -3.67 16.28
N HIS A 114 12.24 -4.52 15.30
CA HIS A 114 11.40 -5.65 14.95
C HIS A 114 11.96 -6.96 15.48
N PHE A 115 11.12 -7.79 16.09
CA PHE A 115 11.49 -9.13 16.58
C PHE A 115 10.26 -10.06 16.62
N ILE A 116 10.53 -11.35 16.79
CA ILE A 116 9.51 -12.36 17.03
C ILE A 116 9.64 -12.84 18.47
N GLU A 117 8.54 -12.82 19.22
CA GLU A 117 8.46 -13.38 20.58
C GLU A 117 7.16 -14.16 20.72
N ASN A 118 7.25 -15.43 21.17
CA ASN A 118 6.09 -16.33 21.32
C ASN A 118 5.23 -16.40 20.04
N HIS A 119 5.83 -16.55 18.87
CA HIS A 119 5.20 -16.55 17.55
C HIS A 119 4.52 -15.25 17.09
N PHE A 120 4.56 -14.19 17.89
CA PHE A 120 4.06 -12.88 17.50
C PHE A 120 5.16 -12.04 16.86
N ASP A 121 4.86 -11.48 15.68
CA ASP A 121 5.66 -10.42 15.07
C ASP A 121 5.43 -9.12 15.85
N VAL A 122 6.50 -8.49 16.32
CA VAL A 122 6.43 -7.29 17.17
C VAL A 122 7.25 -6.16 16.57
N ASP A 123 6.64 -4.98 16.50
CA ASP A 123 7.29 -3.73 16.17
C ASP A 123 7.30 -2.79 17.39
N LEU A 124 8.49 -2.54 17.96
CA LEU A 124 8.67 -1.47 18.94
C LEU A 124 9.06 -0.18 18.21
N VAL A 125 8.20 0.81 18.25
CA VAL A 125 8.38 2.10 17.62
C VAL A 125 8.79 3.13 18.67
N PHE A 126 9.98 3.70 18.53
CA PHE A 126 10.51 4.71 19.45
C PHE A 126 10.26 6.10 18.91
N ALA A 127 9.65 6.97 19.72
CA ALA A 127 9.31 8.32 19.30
C ALA A 127 9.36 9.32 20.46
N HIS A 128 9.63 10.58 20.11
CA HIS A 128 9.53 11.69 21.06
C HIS A 128 8.04 12.00 21.33
N PRO A 129 7.63 12.30 22.59
CA PRO A 129 6.23 12.58 22.92
C PRO A 129 5.58 13.69 22.11
N GLU A 130 6.36 14.71 21.72
CA GLU A 130 5.90 15.87 20.94
C GLU A 130 5.96 15.65 19.42
N SER A 131 6.41 14.47 18.97
CA SER A 131 6.46 14.16 17.54
C SER A 131 5.04 14.16 16.95
N ILE A 132 4.87 14.80 15.76
CA ILE A 132 3.59 14.79 15.02
C ILE A 132 3.08 13.38 14.75
N LYS A 133 3.98 12.39 14.71
CA LYS A 133 3.65 10.97 14.52
C LYS A 133 2.86 10.39 15.69
N THR A 134 2.93 11.01 16.88
CA THR A 134 2.14 10.59 18.05
C THR A 134 0.65 10.89 17.91
N GLU A 135 0.23 11.76 16.99
CA GLU A 135 -1.19 11.98 16.70
C GLU A 135 -1.89 10.67 16.30
N THR A 136 -1.17 9.74 15.65
CA THR A 136 -1.72 8.44 15.27
C THR A 136 -2.08 7.56 16.47
N LEU A 137 -1.51 7.82 17.65
CA LEU A 137 -1.87 7.13 18.90
C LEU A 137 -3.34 7.33 19.25
N LYS A 138 -3.93 8.46 18.85
CA LYS A 138 -5.34 8.78 19.07
C LYS A 138 -6.30 7.85 18.32
N HIS A 139 -5.84 7.18 17.23
CA HIS A 139 -6.67 6.23 16.49
C HIS A 139 -7.11 5.04 17.34
N THR A 140 -6.24 4.52 18.22
CA THR A 140 -6.58 3.35 19.04
C THR A 140 -7.76 3.62 19.98
N PRO A 141 -7.74 4.65 20.86
CA PRO A 141 -8.89 4.93 21.74
C PRO A 141 -10.13 5.35 20.93
N PHE A 142 -9.96 6.07 19.81
CA PHE A 142 -11.08 6.46 18.98
C PHE A 142 -11.81 5.23 18.41
N PHE A 143 -11.13 4.34 17.70
CA PHE A 143 -11.76 3.18 17.10
C PHE A 143 -12.20 2.13 18.12
N ARG A 144 -11.55 2.00 19.28
CA ARG A 144 -12.05 1.20 20.40
C ARG A 144 -13.42 1.67 20.86
N ARG A 145 -13.63 2.99 20.91
CA ARG A 145 -14.89 3.61 21.36
C ARG A 145 -16.01 3.50 20.33
N TYR A 146 -15.69 3.68 19.04
CA TYR A 146 -16.70 3.86 17.98
C TYR A 146 -16.94 2.64 17.08
N LEU A 147 -16.15 1.59 17.20
CA LEU A 147 -16.39 0.32 16.49
C LEU A 147 -17.04 -0.69 17.44
N THR A 148 -18.27 -1.09 17.12
CA THR A 148 -18.93 -2.20 17.83
C THR A 148 -18.24 -3.53 17.54
N PRO A 149 -18.49 -4.61 18.32
CA PRO A 149 -17.94 -5.93 18.01
C PRO A 149 -18.23 -6.38 16.58
N GLU A 150 -19.45 -6.18 16.08
CA GLU A 150 -19.85 -6.53 14.71
C GLU A 150 -19.06 -5.72 13.67
N MET A 151 -18.87 -4.41 13.90
CA MET A 151 -18.04 -3.58 13.02
C MET A 151 -16.56 -4.03 13.02
N LYS A 152 -16.01 -4.48 14.15
CA LYS A 152 -14.65 -5.04 14.20
C LYS A 152 -14.52 -6.28 13.35
N HIS A 153 -15.52 -7.16 13.35
CA HIS A 153 -15.59 -8.32 12.46
C HIS A 153 -15.64 -7.88 10.98
N GLU A 154 -16.48 -6.89 10.65
CA GLU A 154 -16.55 -6.36 9.28
C GLU A 154 -15.24 -5.67 8.87
N VAL A 155 -14.49 -5.04 9.79
CA VAL A 155 -13.13 -4.52 9.49
C VAL A 155 -12.18 -5.65 9.19
N ALA A 156 -12.13 -6.72 9.99
CA ALA A 156 -11.28 -7.89 9.73
C ALA A 156 -11.61 -8.52 8.36
N LYS A 157 -12.90 -8.69 8.07
CA LYS A 157 -13.42 -9.15 6.78
C LYS A 157 -12.97 -8.25 5.62
N ALA A 158 -13.11 -6.93 5.75
CA ALA A 158 -12.70 -5.98 4.73
C ALA A 158 -11.18 -5.97 4.52
N LYS A 159 -10.38 -6.03 5.60
CA LYS A 159 -8.92 -6.16 5.50
C LYS A 159 -8.52 -7.43 4.76
N ALA A 160 -9.10 -8.58 5.13
CA ALA A 160 -8.87 -9.85 4.43
C ALA A 160 -9.25 -9.74 2.95
N PHE A 161 -10.40 -9.15 2.63
CA PHE A 161 -10.84 -8.93 1.26
C PHE A 161 -9.82 -8.12 0.45
N PHE A 162 -9.40 -6.94 0.91
CA PHE A 162 -8.45 -6.11 0.17
C PHE A 162 -7.03 -6.69 0.12
N LYS A 163 -6.60 -7.43 1.17
CA LYS A 163 -5.32 -8.16 1.16
C LYS A 163 -5.30 -9.24 0.07
N THR A 164 -6.36 -10.03 -0.06
CA THR A 164 -6.44 -11.10 -1.06
C THR A 164 -6.59 -10.60 -2.49
N ARG A 165 -6.89 -9.31 -2.67
CA ARG A 165 -6.93 -8.63 -3.98
C ARG A 165 -5.64 -7.90 -4.32
N GLY A 166 -4.64 -7.91 -3.42
CA GLY A 166 -3.36 -7.22 -3.62
C GLY A 166 -3.48 -5.70 -3.69
N VAL A 167 -4.45 -5.13 -2.96
CA VAL A 167 -4.71 -3.69 -2.94
C VAL A 167 -4.70 -3.09 -1.52
N TYR A 168 -4.25 -3.86 -0.53
CA TYR A 168 -4.11 -3.45 0.86
C TYR A 168 -2.69 -2.97 1.17
N SER A 169 -2.54 -1.98 2.04
CA SER A 169 -1.33 -1.33 2.53
C SER A 169 -0.89 -0.09 1.74
N ALA A 170 -0.48 0.94 2.49
CA ALA A 170 0.12 2.15 1.94
C ALA A 170 1.43 1.86 1.18
N GLU A 171 2.18 0.84 1.61
CA GLU A 171 3.46 0.43 1.02
C GLU A 171 3.35 0.07 -0.46
N ILE A 172 2.19 -0.42 -0.88
CA ILE A 172 1.92 -0.73 -2.29
C ILE A 172 0.99 0.29 -2.96
N GLY A 173 0.80 1.46 -2.33
CA GLY A 173 -0.14 2.47 -2.81
C GLY A 173 -1.60 2.02 -2.77
N GLY A 174 -1.94 1.12 -1.85
CA GLY A 174 -3.27 0.57 -1.63
C GLY A 174 -4.01 1.22 -0.47
N ILE A 175 -5.14 0.60 -0.10
CA ILE A 175 -5.98 1.05 1.01
C ILE A 175 -5.37 0.66 2.35
N THR A 176 -5.35 1.58 3.32
CA THR A 176 -4.77 1.34 4.65
C THR A 176 -5.78 0.76 5.63
N GLY A 177 -5.28 0.11 6.71
CA GLY A 177 -6.14 -0.42 7.76
C GLY A 177 -6.99 0.66 8.43
N VAL A 178 -6.43 1.85 8.68
CA VAL A 178 -7.16 2.99 9.27
C VAL A 178 -8.26 3.50 8.33
N ALA A 179 -7.99 3.54 7.03
CA ALA A 179 -9.01 3.91 6.04
C ALA A 179 -10.19 2.92 6.03
N ILE A 180 -9.90 1.61 6.13
CA ILE A 180 -10.94 0.58 6.22
C ILE A 180 -11.74 0.71 7.51
N GLU A 181 -11.08 0.94 8.64
CA GLU A 181 -11.73 1.16 9.95
C GLU A 181 -12.70 2.35 9.89
N GLU A 182 -12.28 3.46 9.30
CA GLU A 182 -13.13 4.64 9.13
C GLU A 182 -14.28 4.40 8.13
N LEU A 183 -14.03 3.71 7.02
CA LEU A 183 -15.08 3.35 6.08
C LEU A 183 -16.14 2.43 6.72
N ILE A 184 -15.71 1.41 7.47
CA ILE A 184 -16.67 0.54 8.19
C ILE A 184 -17.40 1.32 9.28
N ARG A 185 -16.74 2.23 9.99
CA ARG A 185 -17.41 3.09 10.97
C ARG A 185 -18.56 3.89 10.34
N ARG A 186 -18.34 4.43 9.12
CA ARG A 186 -19.35 5.23 8.37
C ARG A 186 -20.43 4.36 7.74
N TYR A 187 -20.03 3.30 7.05
CA TYR A 187 -20.92 2.50 6.19
C TYR A 187 -21.36 1.17 6.82
N LYS A 188 -20.83 0.80 7.99
CA LYS A 188 -21.20 -0.33 8.85
C LYS A 188 -20.72 -1.70 8.35
N THR A 189 -20.83 -2.00 7.07
CA THR A 189 -20.52 -3.32 6.48
C THR A 189 -19.60 -3.22 5.28
N LEU A 190 -18.88 -4.30 4.97
CA LEU A 190 -18.08 -4.40 3.73
C LEU A 190 -18.94 -4.20 2.47
N ASP A 191 -20.16 -4.72 2.48
CA ASP A 191 -21.12 -4.55 1.39
C ASP A 191 -21.36 -3.08 1.05
N ASN A 192 -21.68 -2.27 2.08
CA ASN A 192 -21.93 -0.85 1.91
C ASN A 192 -20.67 -0.08 1.54
N VAL A 193 -19.51 -0.45 2.10
CA VAL A 193 -18.22 0.10 1.69
C VAL A 193 -17.96 -0.18 0.22
N CYS A 194 -18.18 -1.42 -0.24
CA CYS A 194 -17.98 -1.78 -1.65
C CYS A 194 -18.96 -1.04 -2.57
N ARG A 195 -20.26 -0.89 -2.19
CA ARG A 195 -21.22 -0.07 -2.97
C ARG A 195 -20.73 1.37 -3.10
N TYR A 196 -20.30 1.97 -1.98
CA TYR A 196 -19.79 3.33 -1.98
C TYR A 196 -18.55 3.48 -2.87
N LEU A 197 -17.50 2.67 -2.65
CA LEU A 197 -16.24 2.77 -3.42
C LEU A 197 -16.45 2.47 -4.91
N ALA A 198 -17.32 1.52 -5.26
CA ALA A 198 -17.63 1.17 -6.65
C ALA A 198 -18.41 2.27 -7.40
N SER A 199 -19.21 3.09 -6.67
CA SER A 199 -20.01 4.17 -7.26
C SER A 199 -19.25 5.48 -7.45
N CYS A 200 -18.13 5.67 -6.75
CA CYS A 200 -17.35 6.91 -6.84
C CYS A 200 -16.74 7.08 -8.23
N LYS A 201 -16.96 8.23 -8.89
CA LYS A 201 -16.29 8.57 -10.16
C LYS A 201 -14.80 8.80 -9.95
N GLU A 202 -14.46 9.52 -8.89
CA GLU A 202 -13.10 9.84 -8.48
C GLU A 202 -12.82 9.31 -7.08
N LYS A 203 -11.53 9.30 -6.69
CA LYS A 203 -11.11 8.90 -5.35
C LYS A 203 -11.65 9.92 -4.32
N PRO A 204 -12.53 9.51 -3.39
CA PRO A 204 -13.17 10.43 -2.47
C PRO A 204 -12.21 10.93 -1.38
N PHE A 205 -12.57 12.03 -0.76
CA PHE A 205 -11.91 12.52 0.43
C PHE A 205 -12.54 11.87 1.67
N ILE A 206 -11.75 11.07 2.38
CA ILE A 206 -12.15 10.47 3.67
C ILE A 206 -11.31 11.11 4.76
N GLN A 207 -11.92 12.05 5.50
CA GLN A 207 -11.26 12.76 6.61
C GLN A 207 -10.83 11.78 7.70
N ASP A 208 -9.57 11.90 8.14
CA ASP A 208 -9.07 11.24 9.34
C ASP A 208 -9.79 11.81 10.58
N PRO A 209 -10.50 10.97 11.36
CA PRO A 209 -11.40 11.46 12.42
C PRO A 209 -10.65 11.97 13.66
N VAL A 210 -9.36 11.72 13.79
CA VAL A 210 -8.59 12.07 15.00
C VAL A 210 -7.62 13.23 14.80
N VAL A 211 -7.48 13.72 13.57
CA VAL A 211 -6.57 14.80 13.22
C VAL A 211 -7.36 16.07 12.96
N SER A 212 -6.95 17.19 13.56
CA SER A 212 -7.62 18.49 13.42
C SER A 212 -7.45 19.11 12.03
N LYS A 213 -6.31 18.86 11.36
CA LYS A 213 -6.04 19.34 10.00
C LYS A 213 -6.66 18.40 8.96
N PRO A 214 -7.07 18.92 7.79
CA PRO A 214 -7.54 18.08 6.69
C PRO A 214 -6.51 17.01 6.31
N ARG A 215 -6.87 15.73 6.51
CA ARG A 215 -6.04 14.58 6.16
C ARG A 215 -6.91 13.51 5.51
N ASN A 216 -6.65 13.24 4.22
CA ASN A 216 -7.37 12.22 3.50
C ASN A 216 -6.75 10.84 3.77
N LEU A 217 -7.50 9.93 4.38
CA LEU A 217 -7.07 8.55 4.64
C LEU A 217 -6.86 7.72 3.36
N LEU A 218 -7.39 8.17 2.21
CA LEU A 218 -7.19 7.54 0.92
C LEU A 218 -6.06 8.20 0.10
N ALA A 219 -5.33 9.17 0.65
CA ALA A 219 -4.30 9.92 -0.08
C ALA A 219 -3.20 9.00 -0.66
N SER A 220 -2.81 7.95 0.08
CA SER A 220 -1.78 7.00 -0.34
C SER A 220 -2.17 6.12 -1.54
N ILE A 221 -3.48 6.02 -1.84
CA ILE A 221 -3.95 5.16 -2.94
C ILE A 221 -3.57 5.78 -4.28
N ILE A 222 -2.72 5.08 -5.03
CA ILE A 222 -2.32 5.48 -6.38
C ILE A 222 -3.44 5.23 -7.40
N PRO A 223 -3.50 5.97 -8.53
CA PRO A 223 -4.60 5.85 -9.49
C PRO A 223 -4.86 4.42 -9.98
N LYS A 224 -3.82 3.64 -10.23
CA LYS A 224 -3.94 2.24 -10.65
C LYS A 224 -4.60 1.37 -9.56
N ARG A 225 -4.17 1.52 -8.30
CA ARG A 225 -4.78 0.80 -7.16
C ARG A 225 -6.22 1.22 -6.92
N TRP A 226 -6.55 2.50 -7.14
CA TRP A 226 -7.93 2.96 -7.03
C TRP A 226 -8.85 2.21 -8.00
N LYS A 227 -8.47 2.09 -9.28
CA LYS A 227 -9.23 1.30 -10.26
C LYS A 227 -9.38 -0.16 -9.83
N GLN A 228 -8.30 -0.80 -9.38
CA GLN A 228 -8.32 -2.18 -8.90
C GLN A 228 -9.21 -2.37 -7.66
N ILE A 229 -9.24 -1.40 -6.74
CA ILE A 229 -10.16 -1.40 -5.60
C ILE A 229 -11.61 -1.35 -6.07
N GLN A 230 -11.93 -0.48 -7.02
CA GLN A 230 -13.28 -0.37 -7.56
C GLN A 230 -13.72 -1.65 -8.28
N GLU A 231 -12.85 -2.25 -9.09
CA GLU A 231 -13.09 -3.52 -9.78
C GLU A 231 -13.31 -4.65 -8.78
N ALA A 232 -12.46 -4.76 -7.76
CA ALA A 232 -12.61 -5.74 -6.69
C ALA A 232 -13.95 -5.57 -5.95
N CYS A 233 -14.35 -4.33 -5.65
CA CYS A 233 -15.64 -4.05 -5.03
C CYS A 233 -16.83 -4.45 -5.91
N ARG A 234 -16.79 -4.18 -7.22
CA ARG A 234 -17.86 -4.59 -8.17
C ARG A 234 -17.96 -6.12 -8.24
N GLU A 235 -16.82 -6.81 -8.36
CA GLU A 235 -16.78 -8.29 -8.37
C GLU A 235 -17.32 -8.87 -7.05
N TYR A 236 -16.94 -8.30 -5.90
CA TYR A 236 -17.47 -8.73 -4.62
C TYR A 236 -19.00 -8.55 -4.53
N LEU A 237 -19.53 -7.43 -5.00
CA LEU A 237 -20.97 -7.18 -4.97
C LEU A 237 -21.77 -8.18 -5.83
N GLN A 238 -21.16 -8.71 -6.88
CA GLN A 238 -21.76 -9.75 -7.74
C GLN A 238 -21.66 -11.14 -7.12
N THR A 239 -20.49 -11.48 -6.57
CA THR A 239 -20.19 -12.86 -6.16
C THR A 239 -20.39 -13.12 -4.66
N ARG A 240 -20.28 -12.09 -3.83
CA ARG A 240 -20.26 -12.14 -2.36
C ARG A 240 -19.16 -13.06 -1.78
N LYS A 241 -18.18 -13.41 -2.60
CA LYS A 241 -17.09 -14.33 -2.22
C LYS A 241 -15.85 -13.56 -1.80
N ILE A 242 -15.26 -13.98 -0.70
CA ILE A 242 -13.94 -13.54 -0.24
C ILE A 242 -12.98 -14.72 -0.40
N ARG A 243 -11.85 -14.50 -1.08
CA ARG A 243 -10.78 -15.48 -1.12
C ARG A 243 -10.06 -15.52 0.22
N TYR A 244 -9.58 -16.69 0.60
CA TYR A 244 -8.86 -16.87 1.88
C TYR A 244 -7.34 -16.92 1.71
N LYS A 245 -6.84 -16.98 0.49
CA LYS A 245 -5.40 -16.99 0.22
C LYS A 245 -4.91 -15.57 -0.03
N PRO A 246 -3.78 -15.15 0.57
CA PRO A 246 -3.14 -13.89 0.25
C PRO A 246 -2.87 -13.77 -1.26
N PHE A 247 -2.84 -12.54 -1.76
CA PHE A 247 -2.48 -12.27 -3.15
C PHE A 247 -1.05 -12.77 -3.43
N SER A 248 -0.92 -13.67 -4.40
CA SER A 248 0.31 -14.40 -4.69
C SER A 248 1.01 -13.90 -5.95
N GLU A 249 2.23 -14.39 -6.20
CA GLU A 249 2.93 -14.22 -7.47
C GLU A 249 2.12 -14.75 -8.65
N GLU A 250 1.47 -15.90 -8.50
CA GLU A 250 0.60 -16.48 -9.53
C GLU A 250 -0.59 -15.58 -9.85
N ASP A 251 -1.22 -14.98 -8.83
CA ASP A 251 -2.30 -14.01 -9.01
C ASP A 251 -1.81 -12.76 -9.75
N PHE A 252 -0.58 -12.31 -9.46
CA PHE A 252 0.04 -11.19 -10.16
C PHE A 252 0.30 -11.52 -11.63
N ARG A 253 0.91 -12.67 -11.94
CA ARG A 253 1.17 -13.12 -13.32
C ARG A 253 -0.13 -13.30 -14.11
N ARG A 254 -1.17 -13.86 -13.48
CA ARG A 254 -2.49 -14.01 -14.10
C ARG A 254 -3.14 -12.65 -14.37
N ARG A 255 -3.02 -11.67 -13.47
CA ARG A 255 -3.54 -10.31 -13.66
C ARG A 255 -2.86 -9.59 -14.82
N TYR A 256 -1.58 -9.85 -15.03
CA TYR A 256 -0.74 -9.22 -16.05
C TYR A 256 -0.28 -10.21 -17.12
N TRP A 257 -1.14 -11.16 -17.50
CA TRP A 257 -0.82 -12.23 -18.46
C TRP A 257 -0.35 -11.72 -19.83
N SER A 258 -0.78 -10.52 -20.27
CA SER A 258 -0.39 -9.89 -21.54
C SER A 258 0.78 -8.90 -21.41
N TYR A 259 1.30 -8.70 -20.19
CA TYR A 259 2.42 -7.80 -19.93
C TYR A 259 3.74 -8.56 -19.97
N MET A 260 4.82 -7.87 -20.32
CA MET A 260 6.17 -8.38 -20.06
C MET A 260 6.44 -8.30 -18.56
N ILE A 261 6.94 -9.37 -17.96
CA ILE A 261 7.30 -9.40 -16.54
C ILE A 261 8.82 -9.49 -16.42
N LEU A 262 9.40 -8.48 -15.78
CA LEU A 262 10.80 -8.45 -15.37
C LEU A 262 10.90 -8.92 -13.92
N GLU A 263 11.90 -9.76 -13.64
CA GLU A 263 12.12 -10.34 -12.31
C GLU A 263 13.50 -9.97 -11.78
N PHE A 264 13.56 -9.51 -10.54
CA PHE A 264 14.79 -9.14 -9.87
C PHE A 264 14.87 -9.80 -8.49
N ASN A 265 16.09 -10.11 -8.05
CA ASN A 265 16.33 -10.51 -6.67
C ASN A 265 16.05 -9.36 -5.70
N ARG A 266 15.45 -9.66 -4.55
CA ARG A 266 15.30 -8.69 -3.46
C ARG A 266 16.65 -8.37 -2.81
N ARG A 267 16.79 -7.14 -2.32
CA ARG A 267 17.98 -6.68 -1.60
C ARG A 267 17.68 -6.11 -0.23
N LEU A 268 16.54 -5.44 -0.08
CA LEU A 268 16.18 -4.66 1.09
C LEU A 268 14.88 -5.21 1.71
N ASP A 269 14.25 -4.44 2.58
CA ASP A 269 12.90 -4.77 3.03
C ASP A 269 11.86 -4.62 1.90
N LYS A 270 10.70 -5.24 2.09
CA LYS A 270 9.66 -5.33 1.05
C LYS A 270 9.15 -3.95 0.60
N ALA A 271 9.01 -3.01 1.52
CA ALA A 271 8.51 -1.68 1.21
C ALA A 271 9.54 -0.88 0.41
N THR A 272 10.79 -0.88 0.84
CA THR A 272 11.89 -0.18 0.16
C THR A 272 12.12 -0.73 -1.24
N ASP A 273 12.13 -2.06 -1.41
CA ASP A 273 12.22 -2.72 -2.72
C ASP A 273 11.05 -2.32 -3.62
N PHE A 274 9.83 -2.28 -3.09
CA PHE A 274 8.64 -1.85 -3.85
C PHE A 274 8.77 -0.39 -4.33
N PHE A 275 9.08 0.55 -3.43
CA PHE A 275 9.20 1.96 -3.80
C PHE A 275 10.36 2.22 -4.74
N THR A 276 11.49 1.53 -4.57
CA THR A 276 12.65 1.63 -5.47
C THR A 276 12.28 1.17 -6.87
N ALA A 277 11.74 -0.03 -7.01
CA ALA A 277 11.33 -0.58 -8.29
C ALA A 277 10.27 0.30 -8.97
N ARG A 278 9.26 0.77 -8.22
CA ARG A 278 8.22 1.67 -8.72
C ARG A 278 8.80 3.00 -9.20
N SER A 279 9.70 3.61 -8.44
CA SER A 279 10.34 4.88 -8.79
C SER A 279 11.18 4.74 -10.06
N ILE A 280 11.99 3.69 -10.15
CA ILE A 280 12.82 3.39 -11.33
C ILE A 280 11.93 3.21 -12.56
N THR A 281 10.85 2.43 -12.45
CA THR A 281 9.94 2.16 -13.56
C THR A 281 9.23 3.43 -14.04
N LEU A 282 8.80 4.30 -13.12
CA LEU A 282 8.20 5.59 -13.45
C LEU A 282 9.20 6.53 -14.13
N HIS A 283 10.42 6.61 -13.61
CA HIS A 283 11.47 7.44 -14.21
C HIS A 283 11.87 6.95 -15.61
N ALA A 284 11.95 5.64 -15.82
CA ALA A 284 12.21 5.06 -17.15
C ALA A 284 11.10 5.44 -18.14
N ALA A 285 9.82 5.34 -17.74
CA ALA A 285 8.70 5.76 -18.58
C ALA A 285 8.76 7.25 -18.94
N ASN A 286 9.04 8.12 -17.97
CA ASN A 286 9.14 9.56 -18.20
C ASN A 286 10.34 9.91 -19.09
N PHE A 287 11.49 9.26 -18.88
CA PHE A 287 12.68 9.43 -19.71
C PHE A 287 12.39 9.10 -21.17
N LEU A 288 11.74 7.97 -21.45
CA LEU A 288 11.42 7.55 -22.82
C LEU A 288 10.39 8.45 -23.50
N ARG A 289 9.44 9.02 -22.74
CA ARG A 289 8.47 10.00 -23.26
C ARG A 289 9.12 11.28 -23.76
N ASN A 290 10.30 11.65 -23.28
CA ASN A 290 11.05 12.81 -23.80
C ASN A 290 11.48 12.60 -25.24
N PHE A 291 11.68 11.36 -25.69
CA PHE A 291 12.02 11.03 -27.06
C PHE A 291 10.80 10.73 -27.94
N GLU A 292 9.81 10.04 -27.37
CA GLU A 292 8.60 9.59 -28.05
C GLU A 292 7.36 9.90 -27.21
N PRO A 293 6.85 11.16 -27.24
CA PRO A 293 5.75 11.63 -26.42
C PRO A 293 4.42 10.89 -26.62
N GLU A 294 4.23 10.30 -27.82
CA GLU A 294 3.05 9.50 -28.16
C GLU A 294 3.01 8.16 -27.45
N CYS A 295 4.14 7.68 -26.93
CA CYS A 295 4.19 6.40 -26.23
C CYS A 295 3.53 6.48 -24.85
N ARG A 296 2.68 5.51 -24.58
CA ARG A 296 2.07 5.27 -23.28
C ARG A 296 2.71 4.05 -22.65
N PHE A 297 3.29 4.24 -21.47
CA PHE A 297 3.90 3.18 -20.68
C PHE A 297 3.02 2.88 -19.47
N ASP A 298 2.67 1.62 -19.30
CA ASP A 298 1.96 1.11 -18.12
C ASP A 298 2.83 0.13 -17.35
N TYR A 299 2.64 0.07 -16.04
CA TYR A 299 3.40 -0.83 -15.18
C TYR A 299 2.67 -1.14 -13.88
N ASP A 300 3.05 -2.24 -13.26
CA ASP A 300 2.78 -2.53 -11.87
C ASP A 300 3.95 -3.27 -11.22
N VAL A 301 4.05 -3.20 -9.90
CA VAL A 301 5.13 -3.82 -9.13
C VAL A 301 4.52 -4.71 -8.06
N PHE A 302 5.10 -5.90 -7.90
CA PHE A 302 4.77 -6.84 -6.82
C PHE A 302 6.05 -7.37 -6.20
N VAL A 303 6.11 -7.39 -4.86
CA VAL A 303 7.27 -7.87 -4.12
C VAL A 303 6.88 -9.09 -3.31
N THR A 304 7.52 -10.21 -3.60
CA THR A 304 7.37 -11.49 -2.87
C THR A 304 8.34 -11.56 -1.68
N GLY A 305 8.46 -12.73 -1.05
CA GLY A 305 9.49 -13.01 -0.05
C GLY A 305 10.92 -12.94 -0.61
N LYS A 306 11.13 -13.26 -1.90
CA LYS A 306 12.45 -13.41 -2.52
C LYS A 306 12.68 -12.52 -3.75
N LYS A 307 11.63 -12.09 -4.43
CA LYS A 307 11.67 -11.45 -5.75
C LYS A 307 10.89 -10.15 -5.82
N ILE A 308 11.33 -9.28 -6.74
CA ILE A 308 10.58 -8.14 -7.24
C ILE A 308 10.11 -8.49 -8.65
N LEU A 309 8.82 -8.39 -8.90
CA LEU A 309 8.22 -8.55 -10.22
C LEU A 309 7.73 -7.20 -10.71
N ILE A 310 8.12 -6.82 -11.93
CA ILE A 310 7.67 -5.60 -12.58
C ILE A 310 6.97 -6.01 -13.87
N ALA A 311 5.65 -5.86 -13.90
CA ALA A 311 4.84 -6.02 -15.11
C ALA A 311 4.85 -4.72 -15.89
N ILE A 312 5.19 -4.75 -17.17
CA ILE A 312 5.27 -3.58 -18.04
C ILE A 312 4.53 -3.79 -19.36
N ASP A 313 3.95 -2.70 -19.86
CA ASP A 313 3.36 -2.64 -21.20
C ASP A 313 3.65 -1.28 -21.85
N ALA A 314 3.65 -1.23 -23.18
CA ALA A 314 3.84 -0.02 -23.94
C ALA A 314 2.91 0.01 -25.16
N GLN A 315 2.40 1.20 -25.47
CA GLN A 315 1.57 1.47 -26.66
C GLN A 315 2.07 2.73 -27.36
N PRO A 316 2.12 2.75 -28.69
CA PRO A 316 1.87 1.63 -29.60
C PRO A 316 2.93 0.52 -29.47
N LYS A 317 2.64 -0.68 -29.94
CA LYS A 317 3.56 -1.84 -29.84
C LYS A 317 4.80 -1.68 -30.72
N ARG A 318 4.68 -1.01 -31.86
CA ARG A 318 5.77 -0.65 -32.78
C ARG A 318 5.61 0.76 -33.29
N LEU A 319 6.71 1.40 -33.56
CA LEU A 319 6.83 2.71 -34.18
C LEU A 319 7.49 2.55 -35.57
N THR A 320 7.24 3.48 -36.46
CA THR A 320 7.99 3.62 -37.71
C THR A 320 9.47 3.99 -37.39
N GLU A 321 10.37 3.74 -38.31
CA GLU A 321 11.82 4.06 -38.14
C GLU A 321 12.07 5.56 -38.01
N THR A 322 11.22 6.36 -38.66
CA THR A 322 11.34 7.80 -38.66
C THR A 322 10.08 8.46 -38.09
N LYS A 323 10.24 9.66 -37.57
CA LYS A 323 9.15 10.53 -37.16
C LYS A 323 9.31 11.91 -37.76
N LYS A 324 8.17 12.55 -38.02
CA LYS A 324 8.12 13.95 -38.43
C LYS A 324 8.20 14.83 -37.17
N ILE A 325 9.12 15.76 -37.17
CA ILE A 325 9.22 16.82 -36.16
C ILE A 325 9.09 18.15 -36.86
N CYS A 326 8.46 19.12 -36.21
CA CYS A 326 8.23 20.45 -36.79
C CYS A 326 8.47 21.53 -35.76
N ILE A 327 8.93 22.69 -36.23
CA ILE A 327 9.02 23.93 -35.46
C ILE A 327 8.20 25.01 -36.16
N HIS A 328 7.47 25.80 -35.40
CA HIS A 328 6.64 26.87 -35.96
C HIS A 328 7.53 28.03 -36.44
N SER A 329 7.25 28.60 -37.62
CA SER A 329 8.04 29.64 -38.29
C SER A 329 8.23 30.92 -37.47
N ARG A 330 7.39 31.19 -36.48
CA ARG A 330 7.54 32.33 -35.56
C ARG A 330 8.77 32.28 -34.65
N PHE A 331 9.44 31.12 -34.53
CA PHE A 331 10.62 30.94 -33.67
C PHE A 331 11.94 31.04 -34.47
N GLU A 332 12.23 32.20 -35.09
CA GLU A 332 13.34 32.41 -36.00
C GLU A 332 14.68 31.86 -35.52
N LYS A 333 15.14 32.22 -34.33
CA LYS A 333 16.40 31.74 -33.77
C LYS A 333 16.48 30.22 -33.61
N ALA A 334 15.34 29.59 -33.31
CA ALA A 334 15.28 28.14 -33.15
C ALA A 334 15.21 27.43 -34.53
N ILE A 335 14.71 28.08 -35.57
CA ILE A 335 14.68 27.56 -36.94
C ILE A 335 16.07 27.44 -37.49
N GLU A 336 16.94 28.43 -37.33
CA GLU A 336 18.34 28.36 -37.80
C GLU A 336 19.05 27.12 -37.24
N LYS A 337 18.93 26.92 -35.93
CA LYS A 337 19.45 25.73 -35.26
C LYS A 337 18.82 24.45 -35.80
N PHE A 338 17.49 24.44 -35.96
CA PHE A 338 16.74 23.27 -36.46
C PHE A 338 17.19 22.88 -37.88
N ILE A 339 17.39 23.85 -38.79
CA ILE A 339 17.86 23.59 -40.17
C ILE A 339 19.30 23.06 -40.15
N LEU A 340 20.16 23.61 -39.29
CA LEU A 340 21.54 23.13 -39.14
C LEU A 340 21.59 21.67 -38.64
N GLU A 341 20.73 21.34 -37.71
CA GLU A 341 20.64 19.97 -37.17
C GLU A 341 19.91 18.99 -38.13
N HIS A 342 19.07 19.52 -39.03
CA HIS A 342 18.25 18.75 -39.98
C HIS A 342 18.36 19.32 -41.42
N PRO A 343 19.45 19.04 -42.15
CA PRO A 343 19.68 19.59 -43.51
C PRO A 343 18.58 19.29 -44.51
N ASN A 344 17.78 18.24 -44.29
CA ASN A 344 16.63 17.86 -45.12
C ASN A 344 15.30 18.48 -44.66
N ALA A 345 15.34 19.52 -43.82
CA ALA A 345 14.15 20.21 -43.38
C ALA A 345 13.43 20.90 -44.55
N TYR A 346 12.12 20.86 -44.53
CA TYR A 346 11.25 21.44 -45.54
C TYR A 346 10.13 22.28 -44.89
N ARG A 347 9.57 23.19 -45.65
CA ARG A 347 8.46 24.03 -45.17
C ARG A 347 7.11 23.35 -45.42
N GLU A 348 6.24 23.37 -44.42
CA GLU A 348 4.89 22.89 -44.51
C GLU A 348 3.94 23.90 -43.80
N GLY A 349 3.32 24.75 -44.59
CA GLY A 349 2.51 25.88 -44.09
C GLY A 349 3.35 26.83 -43.20
N GLU A 350 2.93 27.00 -41.95
CA GLU A 350 3.60 27.83 -40.95
C GLU A 350 4.69 27.06 -40.17
N TYR A 351 5.03 25.85 -40.58
CA TYR A 351 6.02 25.02 -39.91
C TYR A 351 7.22 24.69 -40.81
N ILE A 352 8.39 24.56 -40.17
CA ILE A 352 9.58 23.92 -40.78
C ILE A 352 9.66 22.52 -40.20
N CYS A 353 9.65 21.51 -41.05
CA CYS A 353 9.54 20.10 -40.65
C CYS A 353 10.72 19.29 -41.16
N ALA A 354 11.07 18.22 -40.45
CA ALA A 354 12.06 17.24 -40.89
C ALA A 354 11.63 15.83 -40.47
N TYR A 355 12.06 14.82 -41.22
CA TYR A 355 11.95 13.43 -40.78
C TYR A 355 13.27 13.05 -40.10
N VAL A 356 13.15 12.60 -38.85
CA VAL A 356 14.29 12.17 -38.04
C VAL A 356 14.18 10.70 -37.67
N LYS A 357 15.32 10.02 -37.56
CA LYS A 357 15.34 8.64 -37.08
C LYS A 357 14.87 8.59 -35.63
N ARG A 358 13.98 7.66 -35.30
CA ARG A 358 13.53 7.47 -33.93
C ARG A 358 14.66 6.88 -33.06
N LYS A 359 14.60 7.21 -31.77
CA LYS A 359 15.56 6.65 -30.80
C LYS A 359 15.34 5.14 -30.61
N PHE A 360 14.11 4.68 -30.80
CA PHE A 360 13.72 3.27 -30.74
C PHE A 360 12.44 3.04 -31.56
N THR A 361 12.26 1.83 -32.04
CA THR A 361 11.07 1.39 -32.80
C THR A 361 10.24 0.38 -32.05
N ASN A 362 10.77 -0.20 -30.98
CA ASN A 362 10.08 -1.09 -30.05
C ASN A 362 9.98 -0.44 -28.66
N PRO A 363 8.88 0.26 -28.35
CA PRO A 363 8.70 0.95 -27.06
C PRO A 363 8.78 0.03 -25.85
N LEU A 364 8.25 -1.20 -25.95
CA LEU A 364 8.26 -2.16 -24.85
C LEU A 364 9.68 -2.64 -24.52
N GLU A 365 10.47 -2.97 -25.52
CA GLU A 365 11.87 -3.37 -25.36
C GLU A 365 12.73 -2.22 -24.83
N ALA A 366 12.56 -1.00 -25.36
CA ALA A 366 13.23 0.18 -24.84
C ALA A 366 12.91 0.42 -23.37
N TYR A 367 11.66 0.20 -22.98
CA TYR A 367 11.22 0.34 -21.60
C TYR A 367 11.82 -0.72 -20.69
N ALA A 368 11.82 -1.98 -21.12
CA ALA A 368 12.45 -3.07 -20.38
C ALA A 368 13.95 -2.80 -20.16
N ASN A 369 14.68 -2.45 -21.22
CA ASN A 369 16.12 -2.19 -21.17
C ASN A 369 16.47 -1.01 -20.25
N GLU A 370 15.70 0.07 -20.26
CA GLU A 370 15.92 1.22 -19.38
C GLU A 370 15.67 0.87 -17.91
N ILE A 371 14.65 0.07 -17.62
CA ILE A 371 14.38 -0.43 -16.25
C ILE A 371 15.52 -1.34 -15.79
N ILE A 372 15.93 -2.32 -16.62
CA ILE A 372 16.99 -3.27 -16.29
C ILE A 372 18.30 -2.52 -15.99
N LYS A 373 18.67 -1.55 -16.84
CA LYS A 373 19.84 -0.71 -16.63
C LYS A 373 19.81 -0.02 -15.28
N ARG A 374 18.73 0.70 -14.96
CA ARG A 374 18.58 1.45 -13.71
C ARG A 374 18.50 0.57 -12.47
N MET A 375 17.88 -0.61 -12.58
CA MET A 375 17.84 -1.59 -11.49
C MET A 375 19.25 -2.12 -11.19
N LYS A 376 20.04 -2.45 -12.24
CA LYS A 376 21.44 -2.86 -12.09
C LYS A 376 22.32 -1.77 -11.45
N GLU A 377 22.16 -0.51 -11.85
CA GLU A 377 22.85 0.65 -11.26
C GLU A 377 22.58 0.79 -9.75
N ARG A 378 21.43 0.28 -9.28
CA ARG A 378 21.07 0.18 -7.86
C ARG A 378 21.44 -1.16 -7.24
N GLY A 379 22.12 -2.04 -8.01
CA GLY A 379 22.64 -3.34 -7.59
C GLY A 379 21.58 -4.44 -7.46
N TYR A 380 20.47 -4.35 -8.19
CA TYR A 380 19.49 -5.43 -8.29
C TYR A 380 19.83 -6.33 -9.49
N ASP A 381 19.87 -7.63 -9.27
CA ASP A 381 20.15 -8.61 -10.30
C ASP A 381 18.87 -9.11 -10.96
N LEU A 382 18.87 -9.11 -12.30
CA LEU A 382 17.82 -9.71 -13.10
C LEU A 382 17.91 -11.23 -12.99
N ILE A 383 16.78 -11.91 -12.85
CA ILE A 383 16.68 -13.37 -12.76
C ILE A 383 16.35 -13.96 -14.13
#